data_012c15e2d9b7f2c80375dad5afb24912
#
_entry.id   012c15e2d9b7f2c80375dad5afb24912
#
_cell.length_a   1.000
_cell.length_b   1.000
_cell.length_c   1.000
_cell.angle_alpha   90.00
_cell.angle_beta   90.00
_cell.angle_gamma   90.00
#
_symmetry.space_group_name_H-M   'P 1'
#
loop_
_entity.id
_entity.type
_entity.pdbx_description
1 polymer ?
#
loop_
_entity_poly.entity_id
_entity_poly.type
_entity_poly.pdbx_seq_one_letter_code
_entity_poly.pdbx_strand_id
1 'polypeptide(L)'
;DPETGVTVFTAFGETSRFTDEMLDAFDVLVFDLQDVGARFYTYLYSLGYAMEACNRAGKSMVVLDRLNPIGGLKTGGTVLNPAFKSFVGDYELPTQYGLTIGEAARYIRDYQKLTLDLTVIPLEGWERGMYLDDTDLPWVAPSPNCATLNAALCYIGTCVFEGTNLSEGRGTTLPFEVIGAPFINGAVLEKKMNGLGLPGVHFRRTSFCPTFSKHQGVLCHGVQMHVLDRETYD
;
A
#
# COMPACT_ATOMS: atom_id res chain seq x y z
N ASP A 1 6.49 23.09 -10.27
CA ASP A 1 5.63 23.67 -9.23
C ASP A 1 5.50 25.18 -9.47
N PRO A 2 4.28 25.73 -9.65
CA PRO A 2 4.08 27.14 -9.98
C PRO A 2 4.39 28.11 -8.82
N GLU A 3 4.36 27.66 -7.57
CA GLU A 3 4.61 28.50 -6.40
C GLU A 3 6.10 28.61 -6.08
N THR A 4 6.84 27.50 -6.23
CA THR A 4 8.26 27.44 -5.86
C THR A 4 9.20 27.58 -7.05
N GLY A 5 8.73 27.40 -8.29
CA GLY A 5 9.54 27.33 -9.50
C GLY A 5 10.36 26.03 -9.64
N VAL A 6 10.20 25.07 -8.71
CA VAL A 6 10.92 23.79 -8.75
C VAL A 6 10.37 22.91 -9.86
N THR A 7 11.26 22.31 -10.65
CA THR A 7 10.88 21.36 -11.70
C THR A 7 10.28 20.09 -11.07
N VAL A 8 9.11 19.68 -11.56
CA VAL A 8 8.43 18.45 -11.14
C VAL A 8 8.49 17.43 -12.26
N PHE A 9 9.06 16.28 -11.99
CA PHE A 9 9.08 15.14 -12.90
C PHE A 9 8.06 14.08 -12.46
N THR A 10 7.47 13.39 -13.42
CA THR A 10 6.56 12.27 -13.16
C THR A 10 7.33 10.96 -13.26
N ALA A 11 7.45 10.25 -12.14
CA ALA A 11 8.02 8.90 -12.07
C ALA A 11 6.94 7.83 -11.90
N PHE A 12 5.68 8.14 -12.28
CA PHE A 12 4.54 7.25 -12.22
C PHE A 12 3.57 7.55 -13.38
N GLY A 13 3.17 6.53 -14.12
CA GLY A 13 2.28 6.68 -15.29
C GLY A 13 2.87 6.01 -16.53
N GLU A 14 3.26 6.77 -17.54
CA GLU A 14 3.86 6.25 -18.77
C GLU A 14 5.20 5.55 -18.52
N THR A 15 5.96 6.02 -17.54
CA THR A 15 7.15 5.34 -17.03
C THR A 15 7.11 5.27 -15.51
N SER A 16 7.59 4.15 -14.95
CA SER A 16 7.88 3.98 -13.53
C SER A 16 9.38 4.03 -13.24
N ARG A 17 10.20 4.31 -14.26
CA ARG A 17 11.66 4.34 -14.18
C ARG A 17 12.18 5.77 -14.29
N PHE A 18 13.27 6.06 -13.60
CA PHE A 18 13.96 7.34 -13.67
C PHE A 18 14.70 7.46 -15.00
N THR A 19 14.46 8.56 -15.73
CA THR A 19 15.19 8.92 -16.95
C THR A 19 16.52 9.57 -16.59
N ASP A 20 17.43 9.65 -17.56
CA ASP A 20 18.72 10.33 -17.35
C ASP A 20 18.51 11.85 -17.07
N GLU A 21 17.52 12.48 -17.71
CA GLU A 21 17.14 13.87 -17.42
C GLU A 21 16.71 14.07 -15.95
N MET A 22 15.92 13.14 -15.39
CA MET A 22 15.55 13.19 -13.97
C MET A 22 16.79 13.04 -13.08
N LEU A 23 17.68 12.12 -13.43
CA LEU A 23 18.90 11.86 -12.66
C LEU A 23 19.87 13.05 -12.71
N ASP A 24 19.96 13.75 -13.82
CA ASP A 24 20.84 14.94 -13.97
C ASP A 24 20.34 16.15 -13.16
N ALA A 25 19.07 16.14 -12.73
CA ALA A 25 18.46 17.25 -12.02
C ALA A 25 18.84 17.32 -10.52
N PHE A 26 19.50 16.32 -9.95
CA PHE A 26 19.86 16.27 -8.52
C PHE A 26 21.20 15.57 -8.28
N ASP A 27 21.83 15.85 -7.13
CA ASP A 27 23.03 15.17 -6.64
C ASP A 27 22.68 14.06 -5.65
N VAL A 28 21.68 14.29 -4.81
CA VAL A 28 21.18 13.37 -3.79
C VAL A 28 19.68 13.24 -3.91
N LEU A 29 19.15 12.02 -3.98
CA LEU A 29 17.72 11.77 -3.95
C LEU A 29 17.25 11.58 -2.50
N VAL A 30 16.25 12.37 -2.09
CA VAL A 30 15.58 12.18 -0.80
C VAL A 30 14.24 11.49 -1.05
N PHE A 31 14.03 10.34 -0.42
CA PHE A 31 12.78 9.59 -0.49
C PHE A 31 11.98 9.81 0.79
N ASP A 32 10.77 10.39 0.64
CA ASP A 32 9.86 10.73 1.73
C ASP A 32 8.41 10.43 1.33
N LEU A 33 8.07 9.15 1.18
CA LEU A 33 6.73 8.70 0.84
C LEU A 33 6.18 7.75 1.91
N GLN A 34 4.90 7.91 2.26
CA GLN A 34 4.19 7.02 3.18
C GLN A 34 3.68 5.78 2.45
N ASP A 35 4.25 4.62 2.73
CA ASP A 35 3.73 3.33 2.31
C ASP A 35 2.63 2.83 3.26
N VAL A 36 1.89 1.78 2.87
CA VAL A 36 0.75 1.25 3.62
C VAL A 36 0.97 -0.16 4.18
N GLY A 37 2.16 -0.72 4.06
CA GLY A 37 2.51 -2.03 4.61
C GLY A 37 2.03 -3.23 3.76
N ALA A 38 1.50 -2.98 2.57
CA ALA A 38 1.01 -4.00 1.64
C ALA A 38 1.97 -4.17 0.47
N ARG A 39 2.38 -5.41 0.18
CA ARG A 39 3.33 -5.71 -0.91
C ARG A 39 2.89 -5.15 -2.26
N PHE A 40 1.60 -5.11 -2.57
CA PHE A 40 1.12 -4.60 -3.86
C PHE A 40 0.93 -3.08 -3.89
N TYR A 41 1.24 -2.35 -2.83
CA TYR A 41 1.24 -0.90 -2.87
C TYR A 41 2.51 -0.40 -3.55
N THR A 42 2.36 0.45 -4.58
CA THR A 42 3.42 0.71 -5.56
C THR A 42 4.58 1.56 -5.06
N TYR A 43 4.46 2.23 -3.91
CA TYR A 43 5.55 3.07 -3.37
C TYR A 43 6.78 2.25 -2.98
N LEU A 44 6.59 1.00 -2.56
CA LEU A 44 7.68 0.06 -2.33
C LEU A 44 8.53 -0.16 -3.60
N TYR A 45 7.88 -0.23 -4.78
CA TYR A 45 8.59 -0.41 -6.06
C TYR A 45 9.15 0.90 -6.59
N SER A 46 8.47 2.03 -6.34
CA SER A 46 9.03 3.35 -6.60
C SER A 46 10.33 3.57 -5.83
N LEU A 47 10.39 3.13 -4.56
CA LEU A 47 11.62 3.12 -3.76
C LEU A 47 12.71 2.30 -4.44
N GLY A 48 12.41 1.05 -4.78
CA GLY A 48 13.39 0.16 -5.40
C GLY A 48 13.90 0.66 -6.74
N TYR A 49 13.03 1.18 -7.59
CA TYR A 49 13.41 1.75 -8.88
C TYR A 49 14.24 3.03 -8.74
N ALA A 50 13.96 3.86 -7.73
CA ALA A 50 14.78 5.00 -7.38
C ALA A 50 16.18 4.54 -6.93
N MET A 51 16.26 3.51 -6.08
CA MET A 51 17.52 2.93 -5.61
C MET A 51 18.35 2.36 -6.76
N GLU A 52 17.74 1.58 -7.67
CA GLU A 52 18.40 1.08 -8.89
C GLU A 52 18.96 2.21 -9.76
N ALA A 53 18.15 3.27 -9.94
CA ALA A 53 18.54 4.40 -10.78
C ALA A 53 19.70 5.19 -10.16
N CYS A 54 19.64 5.50 -8.86
CA CYS A 54 20.73 6.16 -8.14
C CYS A 54 22.00 5.30 -8.16
N ASN A 55 21.89 3.99 -7.91
CA ASN A 55 23.04 3.07 -7.98
C ASN A 55 23.70 3.07 -9.36
N ARG A 56 22.90 3.03 -10.44
CA ARG A 56 23.39 3.07 -11.81
C ARG A 56 24.12 4.39 -12.13
N ALA A 57 23.59 5.51 -11.62
CA ALA A 57 24.12 6.86 -11.89
C ALA A 57 25.21 7.29 -10.89
N GLY A 58 25.56 6.45 -9.91
CA GLY A 58 26.55 6.80 -8.86
C GLY A 58 26.07 7.94 -7.95
N LYS A 59 24.75 8.11 -7.78
CA LYS A 59 24.15 9.14 -6.92
C LYS A 59 23.86 8.55 -5.53
N SER A 60 23.97 9.41 -4.50
CA SER A 60 23.60 9.05 -3.13
C SER A 60 22.06 9.12 -2.94
N MET A 61 21.55 8.33 -2.00
CA MET A 61 20.13 8.34 -1.66
C MET A 61 19.92 8.42 -0.14
N VAL A 62 19.03 9.28 0.28
CA VAL A 62 18.57 9.41 1.67
C VAL A 62 17.12 8.98 1.75
N VAL A 63 16.80 8.05 2.64
CA VAL A 63 15.43 7.67 2.96
C VAL A 63 15.07 8.24 4.31
N LEU A 64 14.08 9.11 4.35
CA LEU A 64 13.45 9.54 5.60
C LEU A 64 12.49 8.42 6.01
N ASP A 65 12.83 7.73 7.08
CA ASP A 65 12.05 6.56 7.49
C ASP A 65 10.63 6.97 7.89
N ARG A 66 9.66 6.14 7.51
CA ARG A 66 8.26 6.28 7.89
C ARG A 66 7.76 4.96 8.44
N LEU A 67 6.96 5.04 9.49
CA LEU A 67 6.38 3.86 10.12
C LEU A 67 5.49 3.07 9.14
N ASN A 68 5.39 1.77 9.39
CA ASN A 68 4.34 0.98 8.76
C ASN A 68 3.02 1.31 9.47
N PRO A 69 2.02 1.90 8.79
CA PRO A 69 0.84 2.43 9.45
C PRO A 69 -0.05 1.36 10.08
N ILE A 70 0.09 0.11 9.63
CA ILE A 70 -0.64 -1.04 10.14
C ILE A 70 0.19 -1.91 11.10
N GLY A 71 1.26 -1.31 11.69
CA GLY A 71 2.16 -1.97 12.63
C GLY A 71 3.23 -2.84 11.95
N GLY A 72 4.24 -3.21 12.73
CA GLY A 72 5.40 -3.99 12.26
C GLY A 72 5.54 -5.37 12.90
N LEU A 73 4.65 -5.78 13.80
CA LEU A 73 4.72 -7.09 14.47
C LEU A 73 4.15 -8.22 13.62
N LYS A 74 3.12 -7.91 12.81
CA LYS A 74 2.44 -8.92 11.99
C LYS A 74 3.02 -8.96 10.59
N THR A 75 3.22 -10.17 10.11
CA THR A 75 3.45 -10.48 8.70
C THR A 75 2.41 -11.52 8.28
N GLY A 76 1.81 -11.34 7.12
CA GLY A 76 0.71 -12.20 6.69
C GLY A 76 0.66 -12.40 5.19
N GLY A 77 -0.12 -13.40 4.77
CA GLY A 77 -0.27 -13.78 3.38
C GLY A 77 0.93 -14.52 2.80
N THR A 78 0.88 -14.78 1.51
CA THR A 78 1.92 -15.56 0.79
C THR A 78 3.11 -14.70 0.41
N VAL A 79 4.31 -15.26 0.50
CA VAL A 79 5.51 -14.68 -0.09
C VAL A 79 5.38 -14.71 -1.62
N LEU A 80 5.84 -13.64 -2.28
CA LEU A 80 5.82 -13.56 -3.73
C LEU A 80 6.60 -14.72 -4.36
N ASN A 81 5.94 -15.43 -5.28
CA ASN A 81 6.64 -16.35 -6.15
C ASN A 81 7.31 -15.56 -7.29
N PRO A 82 8.65 -15.69 -7.48
CA PRO A 82 9.38 -14.94 -8.52
C PRO A 82 8.84 -15.08 -9.94
N ALA A 83 8.11 -16.16 -10.24
CA ALA A 83 7.45 -16.35 -11.53
C ALA A 83 6.33 -15.34 -11.83
N PHE A 84 5.84 -14.65 -10.81
CA PHE A 84 4.76 -13.64 -10.91
C PHE A 84 5.24 -12.21 -10.64
N LYS A 85 6.53 -11.95 -10.84
CA LYS A 85 7.07 -10.58 -10.70
C LYS A 85 6.38 -9.59 -11.62
N SER A 86 6.04 -8.44 -11.07
CA SER A 86 5.37 -7.33 -11.77
C SER A 86 5.60 -6.02 -11.01
N PHE A 87 5.08 -4.90 -11.53
CA PHE A 87 5.12 -3.60 -10.82
C PHE A 87 4.33 -3.57 -9.50
N VAL A 88 3.52 -4.57 -9.20
CA VAL A 88 2.82 -4.74 -7.92
C VAL A 88 3.34 -5.92 -7.12
N GLY A 89 4.54 -6.41 -7.45
CA GLY A 89 5.17 -7.54 -6.77
C GLY A 89 6.52 -7.88 -7.40
N ASP A 90 7.64 -7.33 -6.92
CA ASP A 90 8.98 -7.58 -7.45
C ASP A 90 9.94 -8.19 -6.41
N TYR A 91 9.61 -8.06 -5.13
CA TYR A 91 10.45 -8.57 -4.03
C TYR A 91 9.79 -9.77 -3.34
N GLU A 92 10.58 -10.72 -2.87
CA GLU A 92 10.14 -11.92 -2.14
C GLU A 92 9.71 -11.57 -0.71
N LEU A 93 8.67 -10.74 -0.60
CA LEU A 93 8.03 -10.33 0.64
C LEU A 93 6.64 -10.97 0.77
N PRO A 94 6.14 -11.19 2.00
CA PRO A 94 4.76 -11.57 2.23
C PRO A 94 3.80 -10.43 1.85
N THR A 95 2.52 -10.73 1.75
CA THR A 95 1.48 -9.74 1.40
C THR A 95 1.49 -8.55 2.37
N GLN A 96 1.45 -8.83 3.67
CA GLN A 96 1.74 -7.88 4.74
C GLN A 96 3.16 -8.11 5.19
N TYR A 97 4.06 -7.16 5.00
CA TYR A 97 5.49 -7.40 5.17
C TYR A 97 6.09 -6.86 6.48
N GLY A 98 5.38 -6.01 7.23
CA GLY A 98 5.75 -5.57 8.58
C GLY A 98 7.02 -4.71 8.70
N LEU A 99 7.58 -4.21 7.60
CA LEU A 99 8.76 -3.34 7.61
C LEU A 99 8.37 -1.87 7.57
N THR A 100 9.21 -0.99 8.15
CA THR A 100 9.19 0.44 7.83
C THR A 100 9.74 0.67 6.42
N ILE A 101 9.56 1.87 5.86
CA ILE A 101 10.09 2.15 4.52
C ILE A 101 11.63 2.16 4.51
N GLY A 102 12.27 2.58 5.61
CA GLY A 102 13.72 2.54 5.76
C GLY A 102 14.25 1.11 5.90
N GLU A 103 13.54 0.23 6.60
CA GLU A 103 13.86 -1.20 6.67
C GLU A 103 13.69 -1.86 5.30
N ALA A 104 12.62 -1.52 4.57
CA ALA A 104 12.39 -1.98 3.22
C ALA A 104 13.52 -1.54 2.26
N ALA A 105 14.01 -0.30 2.39
CA ALA A 105 15.15 0.18 1.61
C ALA A 105 16.42 -0.66 1.84
N ARG A 106 16.74 -0.97 3.11
CA ARG A 106 17.88 -1.84 3.43
C ARG A 106 17.69 -3.25 2.88
N TYR A 107 16.49 -3.81 3.02
CA TYR A 107 16.16 -5.12 2.46
C TYR A 107 16.33 -5.14 0.93
N ILE A 108 15.80 -4.14 0.22
CA ILE A 108 15.89 -4.04 -1.25
C ILE A 108 17.34 -3.90 -1.69
N ARG A 109 18.15 -3.06 -1.02
CA ARG A 109 19.58 -2.90 -1.30
C ARG A 109 20.31 -4.24 -1.26
N ASP A 110 20.08 -4.99 -0.18
CA ASP A 110 20.78 -6.26 0.05
C ASP A 110 20.24 -7.37 -0.89
N TYR A 111 18.92 -7.41 -1.14
CA TYR A 111 18.26 -8.34 -2.06
C TYR A 111 18.76 -8.17 -3.50
N GLN A 112 18.88 -6.94 -3.97
CA GLN A 112 19.37 -6.60 -5.31
C GLN A 112 20.89 -6.48 -5.39
N LYS A 113 21.62 -6.59 -4.26
CA LYS A 113 23.06 -6.44 -4.16
C LYS A 113 23.57 -5.09 -4.70
N LEU A 114 22.83 -4.01 -4.40
CA LEU A 114 23.20 -2.67 -4.81
C LEU A 114 24.40 -2.17 -3.98
N THR A 115 25.31 -1.47 -4.64
CA THR A 115 26.44 -0.75 -4.00
C THR A 115 26.10 0.70 -3.70
N LEU A 116 24.80 1.02 -3.68
CA LEU A 116 24.24 2.34 -3.46
C LEU A 116 24.73 2.95 -2.14
N ASP A 117 25.19 4.20 -2.19
CA ASP A 117 25.39 5.04 -1.00
C ASP A 117 24.00 5.42 -0.45
N LEU A 118 23.52 4.61 0.49
CA LEU A 118 22.19 4.71 1.09
C LEU A 118 22.28 5.14 2.55
N THR A 119 21.72 6.28 2.87
CA THR A 119 21.49 6.75 4.24
C THR A 119 20.01 6.62 4.59
N VAL A 120 19.71 5.99 5.72
CA VAL A 120 18.35 5.93 6.28
C VAL A 120 18.34 6.75 7.56
N ILE A 121 17.51 7.81 7.57
CA ILE A 121 17.26 8.60 8.78
C ILE A 121 16.15 7.89 9.55
N PRO A 122 16.43 7.34 10.74
CA PRO A 122 15.47 6.52 11.48
C PRO A 122 14.34 7.35 12.08
N LEU A 123 13.22 6.68 12.34
CA LEU A 123 12.13 7.21 13.16
C LEU A 123 12.59 7.37 14.63
N GLU A 124 12.13 8.43 15.28
CA GLU A 124 12.30 8.61 16.70
C GLU A 124 11.00 8.29 17.45
N GLY A 125 11.11 7.56 18.58
CA GLY A 125 9.97 7.24 19.44
C GLY A 125 8.98 6.21 18.91
N TRP A 126 9.19 5.64 17.73
CA TRP A 126 8.36 4.58 17.20
C TRP A 126 8.77 3.21 17.74
N GLU A 127 7.80 2.42 18.10
CA GLU A 127 7.96 1.01 18.47
C GLU A 127 7.22 0.12 17.46
N ARG A 128 7.74 -1.07 17.23
CA ARG A 128 7.24 -2.00 16.20
C ARG A 128 5.76 -2.38 16.35
N GLY A 129 5.23 -2.37 17.56
CA GLY A 129 3.83 -2.64 17.84
C GLY A 129 2.87 -1.49 17.54
N MET A 130 3.38 -0.28 17.33
CA MET A 130 2.55 0.90 17.11
C MET A 130 1.93 0.90 15.71
N TYR A 131 0.64 1.17 15.65
CA TYR A 131 -0.06 1.61 14.44
C TYR A 131 0.10 3.13 14.30
N LEU A 132 -0.25 3.69 13.15
CA LEU A 132 -0.10 5.14 12.96
C LEU A 132 -0.94 5.96 13.95
N ASP A 133 -2.12 5.50 14.30
CA ASP A 133 -3.01 6.19 15.25
C ASP A 133 -2.66 5.99 16.74
N ASP A 134 -1.60 5.21 17.04
CA ASP A 134 -0.95 5.19 18.34
C ASP A 134 0.12 6.29 18.48
N THR A 135 0.32 7.07 17.42
CA THR A 135 1.25 8.21 17.36
C THR A 135 0.50 9.53 17.28
N ASP A 136 1.20 10.65 17.38
CA ASP A 136 0.65 12.00 17.19
C ASP A 136 0.59 12.43 15.72
N LEU A 137 0.97 11.56 14.78
CA LEU A 137 1.00 11.85 13.35
C LEU A 137 -0.41 11.74 12.74
N PRO A 138 -0.84 12.73 11.95
CA PRO A 138 -2.10 12.64 11.24
C PRO A 138 -2.04 11.66 10.08
N TRP A 139 -3.17 10.99 9.77
CA TRP A 139 -3.29 10.27 8.51
C TRP A 139 -3.35 11.24 7.33
N VAL A 140 -2.32 11.26 6.53
CA VAL A 140 -2.34 11.91 5.22
C VAL A 140 -2.52 10.81 4.18
N ALA A 141 -3.66 10.82 3.49
CA ALA A 141 -4.01 9.76 2.54
C ALA A 141 -2.93 9.62 1.44
N PRO A 142 -2.19 8.51 1.37
CA PRO A 142 -1.11 8.35 0.39
C PRO A 142 -1.66 8.15 -1.04
N SER A 143 -2.92 7.79 -1.16
CA SER A 143 -3.65 7.78 -2.43
C SER A 143 -5.15 8.02 -2.19
N PRO A 144 -5.91 8.47 -3.23
CA PRO A 144 -7.36 8.73 -3.09
C PRO A 144 -8.17 7.52 -2.63
N ASN A 145 -7.71 6.30 -2.94
CA ASN A 145 -8.39 5.07 -2.54
C ASN A 145 -7.84 4.45 -1.24
N CYS A 146 -6.90 5.12 -0.57
CA CYS A 146 -6.44 4.75 0.76
C CYS A 146 -6.73 5.92 1.71
N ALA A 147 -8.03 6.24 1.85
CA ALA A 147 -8.50 7.45 2.52
C ALA A 147 -8.36 7.40 4.05
N THR A 148 -8.34 6.21 4.62
CA THR A 148 -8.31 6.00 6.08
C THR A 148 -7.31 4.89 6.44
N LEU A 149 -6.86 4.87 7.69
CA LEU A 149 -6.06 3.77 8.23
C LEU A 149 -6.84 2.44 8.17
N ASN A 150 -8.16 2.48 8.38
CA ASN A 150 -9.00 1.29 8.25
C ASN A 150 -9.02 0.74 6.82
N ALA A 151 -9.03 1.61 5.80
CA ALA A 151 -8.87 1.20 4.41
C ALA A 151 -7.52 0.50 4.18
N ALA A 152 -6.42 0.98 4.79
CA ALA A 152 -5.11 0.35 4.68
C ALA A 152 -5.08 -1.06 5.34
N LEU A 153 -5.72 -1.22 6.50
CA LEU A 153 -5.89 -2.52 7.15
C LEU A 153 -6.67 -3.50 6.27
N CYS A 154 -7.82 -3.07 5.75
CA CYS A 154 -8.67 -3.88 4.90
C CYS A 154 -7.99 -4.22 3.55
N TYR A 155 -7.18 -3.29 3.02
CA TYR A 155 -6.48 -3.41 1.73
C TYR A 155 -5.64 -4.69 1.63
N ILE A 156 -5.00 -5.12 2.72
CA ILE A 156 -4.17 -6.33 2.76
C ILE A 156 -4.94 -7.56 2.23
N GLY A 157 -6.17 -7.75 2.67
CA GLY A 157 -7.00 -8.89 2.26
C GLY A 157 -7.86 -8.60 1.03
N THR A 158 -8.30 -7.36 0.83
CA THR A 158 -9.32 -7.04 -0.17
C THR A 158 -8.78 -6.58 -1.52
N CYS A 159 -7.50 -6.18 -1.60
CA CYS A 159 -6.87 -5.82 -2.86
C CYS A 159 -6.90 -6.95 -3.90
N VAL A 160 -6.91 -8.21 -3.47
CA VAL A 160 -6.99 -9.38 -4.37
C VAL A 160 -8.24 -9.38 -5.23
N PHE A 161 -9.32 -8.72 -4.81
CA PHE A 161 -10.54 -8.58 -5.59
C PHE A 161 -10.38 -7.69 -6.81
N GLU A 162 -9.30 -6.90 -6.94
CA GLU A 162 -8.98 -6.16 -8.15
C GLU A 162 -8.82 -7.09 -9.36
N GLY A 163 -8.31 -8.30 -9.15
CA GLY A 163 -8.19 -9.34 -10.17
C GLY A 163 -9.48 -10.10 -10.49
N THR A 164 -10.63 -9.69 -9.93
CA THR A 164 -11.92 -10.37 -10.11
C THR A 164 -12.97 -9.43 -10.72
N ASN A 165 -14.19 -9.95 -10.92
CA ASN A 165 -15.35 -9.16 -11.33
C ASN A 165 -16.14 -8.56 -10.14
N LEU A 166 -15.60 -8.63 -8.92
CA LEU A 166 -16.16 -7.94 -7.76
C LEU A 166 -15.60 -6.52 -7.67
N SER A 167 -16.42 -5.56 -7.26
CA SER A 167 -15.95 -4.24 -6.84
C SER A 167 -15.36 -4.35 -5.44
N GLU A 168 -14.17 -3.81 -5.27
CA GLU A 168 -13.46 -3.64 -3.99
C GLU A 168 -13.72 -2.25 -3.38
N GLY A 169 -14.80 -1.58 -3.81
CA GLY A 169 -15.24 -0.31 -3.26
C GLY A 169 -14.59 0.94 -3.86
N ARG A 170 -13.69 0.82 -4.85
CA ARG A 170 -13.21 1.99 -5.59
C ARG A 170 -14.39 2.74 -6.22
N GLY A 171 -14.34 4.07 -6.17
CA GLY A 171 -15.46 4.91 -6.60
C GLY A 171 -16.57 5.07 -5.56
N THR A 172 -16.34 4.62 -4.33
CA THR A 172 -17.19 4.90 -3.15
C THR A 172 -16.39 5.67 -2.09
N THR A 173 -17.03 6.02 -0.99
CA THR A 173 -16.36 6.61 0.18
C THR A 173 -15.64 5.57 1.06
N LEU A 174 -15.74 4.28 0.75
CA LEU A 174 -15.22 3.16 1.54
C LEU A 174 -14.43 2.18 0.65
N PRO A 175 -13.40 2.66 -0.10
CA PRO A 175 -12.60 1.77 -0.92
C PRO A 175 -11.89 0.74 -0.03
N PHE A 176 -11.87 -0.51 -0.50
CA PHE A 176 -11.34 -1.69 0.19
C PHE A 176 -12.09 -2.13 1.45
N GLU A 177 -12.99 -1.31 1.98
CA GLU A 177 -13.84 -1.66 3.12
C GLU A 177 -15.17 -2.27 2.68
N VAL A 178 -15.61 -2.05 1.42
CA VAL A 178 -16.82 -2.66 0.86
C VAL A 178 -16.49 -3.54 -0.33
N ILE A 179 -17.08 -4.72 -0.37
CA ILE A 179 -16.92 -5.70 -1.45
C ILE A 179 -18.30 -6.09 -1.96
N GLY A 180 -18.50 -6.07 -3.28
CA GLY A 180 -19.79 -6.45 -3.84
C GLY A 180 -19.85 -6.40 -5.36
N ALA A 181 -21.03 -6.76 -5.88
CA ALA A 181 -21.34 -6.71 -7.30
C ALA A 181 -22.86 -6.69 -7.51
N PRO A 182 -23.35 -6.36 -8.72
CA PRO A 182 -24.80 -6.36 -9.00
C PRO A 182 -25.46 -7.75 -8.86
N PHE A 183 -24.70 -8.82 -9.05
CA PHE A 183 -25.17 -10.21 -9.01
C PHE A 183 -25.05 -10.86 -7.63
N ILE A 184 -24.54 -10.15 -6.61
CA ILE A 184 -24.38 -10.67 -5.26
C ILE A 184 -25.70 -10.55 -4.46
N ASN A 185 -26.00 -11.58 -3.68
CA ASN A 185 -26.98 -11.48 -2.60
C ASN A 185 -26.26 -11.10 -1.30
N GLY A 186 -26.35 -9.83 -0.92
CA GLY A 186 -25.62 -9.30 0.26
C GLY A 186 -26.03 -9.98 1.58
N ALA A 187 -27.30 -10.39 1.75
CA ALA A 187 -27.74 -11.07 2.96
C ALA A 187 -27.15 -12.49 3.09
N VAL A 188 -27.06 -13.19 1.97
CA VAL A 188 -26.41 -14.52 1.93
C VAL A 188 -24.92 -14.40 2.20
N LEU A 189 -24.27 -13.38 1.58
CA LEU A 189 -22.84 -13.15 1.76
C LEU A 189 -22.53 -12.80 3.22
N GLU A 190 -23.25 -11.83 3.82
CA GLU A 190 -23.10 -11.46 5.23
C GLU A 190 -23.19 -12.67 6.16
N LYS A 191 -24.26 -13.50 6.00
CA LYS A 191 -24.45 -14.70 6.81
C LYS A 191 -23.30 -15.69 6.66
N LYS A 192 -22.82 -15.91 5.43
CA LYS A 192 -21.70 -16.83 5.16
C LYS A 192 -20.40 -16.31 5.75
N MET A 193 -20.06 -15.02 5.54
CA MET A 193 -18.82 -14.44 6.02
C MET A 193 -18.76 -14.45 7.56
N ASN A 194 -19.81 -13.99 8.24
CA ASN A 194 -19.85 -14.03 9.70
C ASN A 194 -19.90 -15.47 10.24
N GLY A 195 -20.46 -16.42 9.50
CA GLY A 195 -20.46 -17.83 9.84
C GLY A 195 -19.10 -18.51 9.81
N LEU A 196 -18.08 -17.88 9.20
CA LEU A 196 -16.69 -18.36 9.22
C LEU A 196 -16.03 -18.13 10.59
N GLY A 197 -16.56 -17.21 11.41
CA GLY A 197 -15.98 -16.89 12.72
C GLY A 197 -14.59 -16.28 12.65
N LEU A 198 -14.30 -15.49 11.60
CA LEU A 198 -12.99 -14.85 11.44
C LEU A 198 -12.74 -13.88 12.61
N PRO A 199 -11.58 -13.93 13.26
CA PRO A 199 -11.31 -13.13 14.44
C PRO A 199 -11.16 -11.65 14.08
N GLY A 200 -11.55 -10.77 15.00
CA GLY A 200 -11.33 -9.32 14.88
C GLY A 200 -12.11 -8.61 13.80
N VAL A 201 -12.98 -9.27 13.03
CA VAL A 201 -13.73 -8.69 11.92
C VAL A 201 -15.21 -9.06 11.95
N HIS A 202 -16.05 -8.12 11.51
CA HIS A 202 -17.48 -8.34 11.31
C HIS A 202 -17.90 -7.82 9.94
N PHE A 203 -18.77 -8.58 9.26
CA PHE A 203 -19.29 -8.22 7.95
C PHE A 203 -20.75 -7.77 8.07
N ARG A 204 -21.03 -6.55 7.64
CA ARG A 204 -22.37 -5.97 7.61
C ARG A 204 -22.85 -5.86 6.16
N ARG A 205 -24.05 -6.36 5.89
CA ARG A 205 -24.68 -6.18 4.58
C ARG A 205 -24.75 -4.70 4.19
N THR A 206 -24.37 -4.40 2.95
CA THR A 206 -24.47 -3.05 2.39
C THR A 206 -24.84 -3.08 0.91
N SER A 207 -25.23 -1.92 0.40
CA SER A 207 -25.37 -1.68 -1.04
C SER A 207 -24.70 -0.36 -1.37
N PHE A 208 -24.06 -0.28 -2.52
CA PHE A 208 -23.32 0.89 -2.97
C PHE A 208 -23.34 1.00 -4.49
N CYS A 209 -23.09 2.21 -4.99
CA CYS A 209 -23.00 2.48 -6.42
C CYS A 209 -21.67 3.18 -6.69
N PRO A 210 -20.69 2.50 -7.32
CA PRO A 210 -19.40 3.10 -7.63
C PRO A 210 -19.54 4.26 -8.63
N THR A 211 -18.83 5.37 -8.40
CA THR A 211 -18.79 6.51 -9.32
C THR A 211 -17.74 6.36 -10.41
N PHE A 212 -16.80 5.45 -10.25
CA PHE A 212 -15.79 5.04 -11.24
C PHE A 212 -15.33 3.61 -10.96
N SER A 213 -14.46 3.05 -11.81
CA SER A 213 -13.94 1.67 -11.73
C SER A 213 -15.03 0.61 -12.03
N LYS A 214 -14.89 -0.58 -11.47
CA LYS A 214 -15.82 -1.70 -11.73
C LYS A 214 -17.25 -1.37 -11.32
N HIS A 215 -18.19 -1.74 -12.18
CA HIS A 215 -19.63 -1.51 -11.98
C HIS A 215 -20.02 -0.04 -11.80
N GLN A 216 -19.27 0.89 -12.43
CA GLN A 216 -19.60 2.32 -12.41
C GLN A 216 -21.07 2.58 -12.74
N GLY A 217 -21.75 3.35 -11.89
CA GLY A 217 -23.14 3.73 -12.07
C GLY A 217 -24.17 2.61 -11.86
N VAL A 218 -23.74 1.41 -11.44
CA VAL A 218 -24.60 0.25 -11.22
C VAL A 218 -24.70 -0.05 -9.73
N LEU A 219 -25.91 -0.32 -9.24
CA LEU A 219 -26.14 -0.71 -7.85
C LEU A 219 -25.53 -2.08 -7.59
N CYS A 220 -24.55 -2.12 -6.69
CA CYS A 220 -23.92 -3.32 -6.18
C CYS A 220 -24.50 -3.68 -4.81
N HIS A 221 -24.59 -4.97 -4.55
CA HIS A 221 -24.91 -5.53 -3.23
C HIS A 221 -23.71 -6.31 -2.71
N GLY A 222 -23.49 -6.28 -1.40
CA GLY A 222 -22.34 -6.95 -0.82
C GLY A 222 -22.25 -6.77 0.68
N VAL A 223 -21.02 -6.68 1.17
CA VAL A 223 -20.74 -6.48 2.58
C VAL A 223 -19.73 -5.34 2.79
N GLN A 224 -19.88 -4.65 3.92
CA GLN A 224 -18.85 -3.80 4.50
C GLN A 224 -18.12 -4.60 5.56
N MET A 225 -16.81 -4.54 5.52
CA MET A 225 -15.92 -5.14 6.51
C MET A 225 -15.64 -4.14 7.62
N HIS A 226 -15.87 -4.54 8.87
CA HIS A 226 -15.57 -3.76 10.06
C HIS A 226 -14.47 -4.49 10.84
N VAL A 227 -13.29 -3.90 10.93
CA VAL A 227 -12.23 -4.36 11.83
C VAL A 227 -12.60 -3.92 13.24
N LEU A 228 -12.94 -4.86 14.11
CA LEU A 228 -13.38 -4.63 15.48
C LEU A 228 -12.22 -4.73 16.48
N ASP A 229 -11.24 -5.56 16.18
CA ASP A 229 -10.06 -5.79 16.99
C ASP A 229 -8.86 -6.05 16.08
N ARG A 230 -7.96 -5.07 16.01
CA ARG A 230 -6.75 -5.11 15.18
C ARG A 230 -5.75 -6.18 15.62
N GLU A 231 -5.73 -6.50 16.90
CA GLU A 231 -4.78 -7.48 17.44
C GLU A 231 -5.11 -8.90 17.02
N THR A 232 -6.40 -9.20 16.89
CA THR A 232 -6.87 -10.53 16.49
C THR A 232 -7.21 -10.61 15.00
N TYR A 233 -7.37 -9.49 14.32
CA TYR A 233 -7.65 -9.43 12.87
C TYR A 233 -6.48 -10.04 12.07
N ASP A 234 -6.78 -11.07 11.25
CA ASP A 234 -5.83 -11.80 10.40
C ASP A 234 -6.40 -12.00 8.97
#